data_52743379e81d5bf1551f0d41d2aee317
#
_entry.id   52743379e81d5bf1551f0d41d2aee317
#
_cell.length_a   1.000
_cell.length_b   1.000
_cell.length_c   1.000
_cell.angle_alpha   90.00
_cell.angle_beta   90.00
_cell.angle_gamma   90.00
#
_symmetry.space_group_name_H-M   'P 1'
#
loop_
_entity.id
_entity.type
_entity.pdbx_description
1 polymer ?
#
loop_
_entity_poly.entity_id
_entity_poly.type
_entity_poly.pdbx_seq_one_letter_code
_entity_poly.pdbx_strand_id
1 'polypeptide(L)'
;EVSSSELNLNSFNVRNTLNEKFWLKRKDSDEYQLSSKVRLRLLDIADDFIKELSVSWIKPVDIQFTGSLANYNWSRYSDVDIHILYDFKKIYKKPDFVDDYFKAKKEVWLKNHKNLKIYGFPIEISVEDSNEKNPSSGKYSLEDNKWVVEPSDFQDARLNARYIKDYSAKVMTEIDKIDHQI
;
A
#
# COMPACT_ATOMS: atom_id res chain seq x y z
N GLU A 1 7.34 -9.32 28.28
CA GLU A 1 7.20 -7.83 28.27
C GLU A 1 8.29 -7.25 27.38
N VAL A 2 7.95 -6.81 26.17
CA VAL A 2 8.87 -6.05 25.32
C VAL A 2 8.94 -4.64 25.91
N SER A 3 10.11 -4.30 26.47
CA SER A 3 10.35 -2.97 27.02
C SER A 3 10.21 -1.90 25.93
N SER A 4 9.49 -0.81 26.21
CA SER A 4 9.34 0.34 25.32
C SER A 4 10.65 1.00 24.91
N SER A 5 11.77 0.65 25.56
CA SER A 5 13.14 1.09 25.22
C SER A 5 13.74 0.35 24.02
N GLU A 6 13.18 -0.79 23.60
CA GLU A 6 13.70 -1.61 22.49
C GLU A 6 13.06 -1.29 21.13
N LEU A 7 12.01 -0.48 21.09
CA LEU A 7 11.44 0.01 19.84
C LEU A 7 12.38 1.03 19.20
N ASN A 8 13.19 0.55 18.26
CA ASN A 8 14.07 1.42 17.48
C ASN A 8 13.25 2.28 16.52
N LEU A 9 12.86 3.48 16.97
CA LEU A 9 12.07 4.44 16.19
C LEU A 9 12.81 4.97 14.95
N ASN A 10 14.09 4.65 14.76
CA ASN A 10 14.85 5.07 13.58
C ASN A 10 14.28 4.49 12.28
N SER A 11 13.50 3.40 12.35
CA SER A 11 12.80 2.84 11.18
C SER A 11 11.62 3.69 10.71
N PHE A 12 11.12 4.60 11.57
CA PHE A 12 10.01 5.51 11.26
C PHE A 12 10.50 6.92 10.89
N ASN A 13 11.81 7.11 10.77
CA ASN A 13 12.34 8.39 10.32
C ASN A 13 11.89 8.66 8.88
N VAL A 14 11.33 9.84 8.67
CA VAL A 14 10.99 10.34 7.36
C VAL A 14 12.25 10.43 6.50
N ARG A 15 12.14 9.98 5.28
CA ARG A 15 13.23 10.04 4.29
C ARG A 15 13.14 11.34 3.49
N ASN A 16 14.27 11.81 3.01
CA ASN A 16 14.33 12.98 2.12
C ASN A 16 14.13 12.59 0.65
N THR A 17 14.11 11.28 0.35
CA THR A 17 13.95 10.74 -1.01
C THR A 17 12.97 9.59 -1.02
N LEU A 18 12.31 9.39 -2.12
CA LEU A 18 11.60 8.15 -2.41
C LEU A 18 12.61 7.00 -2.55
N ASN A 19 12.14 5.76 -2.44
CA ASN A 19 13.02 4.59 -2.51
C ASN A 19 13.62 4.43 -3.92
N GLU A 20 14.93 4.57 -4.04
CA GLU A 20 15.67 4.58 -5.32
C GLU A 20 15.57 3.25 -6.11
N LYS A 21 15.20 2.14 -5.46
CA LYS A 21 14.93 0.88 -6.16
C LYS A 21 13.67 0.93 -7.01
N PHE A 22 12.73 1.78 -6.63
CA PHE A 22 11.43 1.94 -7.30
C PHE A 22 11.37 3.20 -8.14
N TRP A 23 11.93 4.31 -7.64
CA TRP A 23 11.74 5.64 -8.17
C TRP A 23 13.02 6.21 -8.77
N LEU A 24 12.88 6.80 -9.93
CA LEU A 24 13.95 7.52 -10.62
C LEU A 24 13.66 9.02 -10.53
N LYS A 25 14.60 9.78 -9.95
CA LYS A 25 14.53 11.23 -9.95
C LYS A 25 14.91 11.74 -11.35
N ARG A 26 14.10 12.61 -11.94
CA ARG A 26 14.41 13.25 -13.22
C ARG A 26 15.62 14.18 -13.07
N LYS A 27 16.48 14.22 -14.09
CA LYS A 27 17.72 15.02 -14.03
C LYS A 27 17.47 16.52 -14.01
N ASP A 28 16.36 16.95 -14.63
CA ASP A 28 16.06 18.36 -14.86
C ASP A 28 14.93 18.90 -13.96
N SER A 29 14.43 18.09 -13.04
CA SER A 29 13.37 18.47 -12.11
C SER A 29 13.46 17.66 -10.81
N ASP A 30 12.76 18.11 -9.77
CA ASP A 30 12.63 17.34 -8.52
C ASP A 30 11.58 16.23 -8.61
N GLU A 31 11.02 15.98 -9.78
CA GLU A 31 9.99 14.99 -9.99
C GLU A 31 10.53 13.56 -9.98
N TYR A 32 9.76 12.67 -9.37
CA TYR A 32 10.02 11.24 -9.38
C TYR A 32 9.11 10.54 -10.40
N GLN A 33 9.69 9.59 -11.12
CA GLN A 33 8.98 8.69 -12.02
C GLN A 33 9.24 7.25 -11.59
N LEU A 34 8.22 6.41 -11.65
CA LEU A 34 8.38 4.98 -11.38
C LEU A 34 9.30 4.32 -12.43
N SER A 35 10.24 3.51 -11.97
CA SER A 35 11.08 2.72 -12.87
C SER A 35 10.22 1.86 -13.80
N SER A 36 10.49 1.92 -15.12
CA SER A 36 9.73 1.16 -16.11
C SER A 36 9.74 -0.35 -15.84
N LYS A 37 10.87 -0.87 -15.34
CA LYS A 37 11.00 -2.28 -14.96
C LYS A 37 10.08 -2.63 -13.77
N VAL A 38 10.01 -1.75 -12.78
CA VAL A 38 9.12 -1.93 -11.63
C VAL A 38 7.67 -1.83 -12.09
N ARG A 39 7.33 -0.79 -12.85
CA ARG A 39 5.98 -0.58 -13.36
C ARG A 39 5.45 -1.80 -14.11
N LEU A 40 6.21 -2.34 -15.06
CA LEU A 40 5.81 -3.54 -15.80
C LEU A 40 5.59 -4.73 -14.87
N ARG A 41 6.47 -4.92 -13.88
CA ARG A 41 6.32 -6.01 -12.93
C ARG A 41 5.08 -5.86 -12.03
N LEU A 42 4.75 -4.63 -11.62
CA LEU A 42 3.53 -4.36 -10.85
C LEU A 42 2.27 -4.62 -11.68
N LEU A 43 2.26 -4.24 -12.96
CA LEU A 43 1.17 -4.55 -13.87
C LEU A 43 1.00 -6.04 -14.09
N ASP A 44 2.08 -6.80 -14.29
CA ASP A 44 2.02 -8.26 -14.41
C ASP A 44 1.38 -8.92 -13.18
N ILE A 45 1.74 -8.45 -11.98
CA ILE A 45 1.19 -8.94 -10.71
C ILE A 45 -0.29 -8.60 -10.59
N ALA A 46 -0.66 -7.36 -10.93
CA ALA A 46 -2.05 -6.92 -10.92
C ALA A 46 -2.89 -7.72 -11.91
N ASP A 47 -2.40 -7.94 -13.13
CA ASP A 47 -3.08 -8.74 -14.15
C ASP A 47 -3.29 -10.20 -13.73
N ASP A 48 -2.30 -10.79 -13.05
CA ASP A 48 -2.43 -12.13 -12.50
C ASP A 48 -3.56 -12.20 -11.44
N PHE A 49 -3.58 -11.25 -10.53
CA PHE A 49 -4.64 -11.16 -9.54
C PHE A 49 -6.01 -10.87 -10.15
N ILE A 50 -6.11 -9.95 -11.13
CA ILE A 50 -7.37 -9.62 -11.83
C ILE A 50 -7.99 -10.86 -12.48
N LYS A 51 -7.19 -11.76 -13.04
CA LYS A 51 -7.69 -13.03 -13.61
C LYS A 51 -8.39 -13.89 -12.56
N GLU A 52 -7.87 -13.92 -11.32
CA GLU A 52 -8.48 -14.66 -10.21
C GLU A 52 -9.79 -14.02 -9.69
N LEU A 53 -10.01 -12.73 -9.93
CA LEU A 53 -11.22 -12.03 -9.47
C LEU A 53 -12.48 -12.51 -10.19
N SER A 54 -12.35 -13.14 -11.38
CA SER A 54 -13.50 -13.66 -12.15
C SER A 54 -14.56 -12.60 -12.49
N VAL A 55 -14.14 -11.35 -12.73
CA VAL A 55 -14.99 -10.22 -13.12
C VAL A 55 -14.59 -9.65 -14.49
N SER A 56 -14.35 -10.55 -15.45
CA SER A 56 -13.82 -10.23 -16.79
C SER A 56 -14.71 -9.31 -17.65
N TRP A 57 -15.97 -9.14 -17.27
CA TRP A 57 -16.93 -8.26 -17.98
C TRP A 57 -16.75 -6.77 -17.67
N ILE A 58 -15.93 -6.44 -16.68
CA ILE A 58 -15.63 -5.06 -16.29
C ILE A 58 -14.13 -4.87 -16.17
N LYS A 59 -13.64 -3.70 -16.59
CA LYS A 59 -12.24 -3.30 -16.45
C LYS A 59 -12.03 -2.48 -15.19
N PRO A 60 -10.87 -2.55 -14.55
CA PRO A 60 -10.49 -1.59 -13.54
C PRO A 60 -10.62 -0.14 -14.02
N VAL A 61 -10.94 0.76 -13.13
CA VAL A 61 -10.89 2.21 -13.38
C VAL A 61 -9.45 2.70 -13.40
N ASP A 62 -8.60 2.11 -12.55
CA ASP A 62 -7.16 2.38 -12.48
C ASP A 62 -6.47 1.26 -11.67
N ILE A 63 -5.17 1.12 -11.84
CA ILE A 63 -4.29 0.29 -11.02
C ILE A 63 -3.23 1.23 -10.44
N GLN A 64 -3.16 1.33 -9.11
CA GLN A 64 -2.30 2.29 -8.43
C GLN A 64 -1.24 1.60 -7.58
N PHE A 65 -0.02 2.14 -7.64
CA PHE A 65 1.02 1.90 -6.65
C PHE A 65 0.94 2.98 -5.59
N THR A 66 0.83 2.58 -4.33
CA THR A 66 0.59 3.50 -3.21
C THR A 66 1.37 3.06 -1.95
N GLY A 67 0.93 3.47 -0.78
CA GLY A 67 1.54 3.09 0.48
C GLY A 67 2.86 3.79 0.78
N SER A 68 3.59 3.25 1.74
CA SER A 68 4.82 3.88 2.24
C SER A 68 5.94 3.95 1.20
N LEU A 69 6.04 2.97 0.29
CA LEU A 69 7.04 2.97 -0.80
C LEU A 69 6.74 4.02 -1.89
N ALA A 70 5.51 4.53 -1.96
CA ALA A 70 5.14 5.66 -2.81
C ALA A 70 5.18 7.00 -2.04
N ASN A 71 5.73 7.02 -0.85
CA ASN A 71 5.85 8.18 0.05
C ASN A 71 7.26 8.25 0.68
N TYR A 72 7.50 9.28 1.49
CA TYR A 72 8.79 9.50 2.17
C TYR A 72 8.94 8.74 3.50
N ASN A 73 7.92 8.01 3.94
CA ASN A 73 7.92 7.23 5.18
C ASN A 73 8.25 5.75 5.00
N TRP A 74 8.85 5.39 3.87
CA TRP A 74 9.27 4.02 3.61
C TRP A 74 10.38 3.54 4.55
N SER A 75 10.36 2.25 4.86
CA SER A 75 11.35 1.58 5.69
C SER A 75 11.69 0.19 5.12
N ARG A 76 12.61 -0.51 5.75
CA ARG A 76 12.91 -1.92 5.40
C ARG A 76 11.74 -2.88 5.64
N TYR A 77 10.74 -2.46 6.38
CA TYR A 77 9.54 -3.22 6.72
C TYR A 77 8.33 -2.85 5.86
N SER A 78 8.51 -1.95 4.92
CA SER A 78 7.45 -1.57 3.98
C SER A 78 7.09 -2.73 3.08
N ASP A 79 5.88 -2.69 2.57
CA ASP A 79 5.33 -3.55 1.53
C ASP A 79 5.12 -2.77 0.23
N VAL A 80 4.93 -3.50 -0.83
CA VAL A 80 4.56 -2.96 -2.15
C VAL A 80 3.05 -3.01 -2.25
N ASP A 81 2.40 -1.86 -2.07
CA ASP A 81 0.95 -1.72 -2.07
C ASP A 81 0.40 -1.49 -3.47
N ILE A 82 -0.38 -2.44 -3.99
CA ILE A 82 -1.07 -2.33 -5.28
C ILE A 82 -2.57 -2.24 -5.02
N HIS A 83 -3.19 -1.12 -5.40
CA HIS A 83 -4.63 -0.93 -5.31
C HIS A 83 -5.25 -0.99 -6.71
N ILE A 84 -6.21 -1.90 -6.89
CA ILE A 84 -6.98 -2.04 -8.12
C ILE A 84 -8.34 -1.40 -7.90
N LEU A 85 -8.63 -0.34 -8.63
CA LEU A 85 -9.86 0.42 -8.46
C LEU A 85 -10.95 -0.07 -9.40
N TYR A 86 -12.08 -0.46 -8.84
CA TYR A 86 -13.29 -0.78 -9.59
C TYR A 86 -14.46 0.11 -9.14
N ASP A 87 -15.37 0.39 -10.04
CA ASP A 87 -16.68 0.94 -9.67
C ASP A 87 -17.58 -0.22 -9.21
N PHE A 88 -17.69 -0.41 -7.90
CA PHE A 88 -18.42 -1.53 -7.30
C PHE A 88 -19.90 -1.53 -7.69
N LYS A 89 -20.50 -0.35 -7.91
CA LYS A 89 -21.89 -0.23 -8.34
C LYS A 89 -22.14 -0.81 -9.73
N LYS A 90 -21.10 -0.81 -10.58
CA LYS A 90 -21.18 -1.45 -11.91
C LYS A 90 -21.04 -2.98 -11.84
N ILE A 91 -20.47 -3.51 -10.77
CA ILE A 91 -20.33 -4.94 -10.54
C ILE A 91 -21.62 -5.49 -9.96
N TYR A 92 -22.10 -4.88 -8.87
CA TYR A 92 -23.33 -5.28 -8.20
C TYR A 92 -23.97 -4.13 -7.43
N LYS A 93 -25.31 -4.20 -7.25
CA LYS A 93 -26.11 -3.14 -6.60
C LYS A 93 -25.78 -2.90 -5.13
N LYS A 94 -25.13 -3.86 -4.46
CA LYS A 94 -24.73 -3.77 -3.06
C LYS A 94 -23.20 -3.80 -2.98
N PRO A 95 -22.54 -2.65 -2.86
CA PRO A 95 -21.07 -2.55 -2.82
C PRO A 95 -20.43 -3.39 -1.72
N ASP A 96 -21.05 -3.50 -0.55
CA ASP A 96 -20.52 -4.29 0.58
C ASP A 96 -20.29 -5.76 0.21
N PHE A 97 -21.19 -6.37 -0.59
CA PHE A 97 -21.00 -7.74 -1.08
C PHE A 97 -19.83 -7.84 -2.07
N VAL A 98 -19.60 -6.79 -2.85
CA VAL A 98 -18.48 -6.74 -3.78
C VAL A 98 -17.18 -6.67 -3.00
N ASP A 99 -17.14 -5.85 -1.96
CA ASP A 99 -15.99 -5.70 -1.06
C ASP A 99 -15.66 -7.03 -0.37
N ASP A 100 -16.63 -7.68 0.25
CA ASP A 100 -16.45 -8.99 0.90
C ASP A 100 -15.94 -10.05 -0.08
N TYR A 101 -16.50 -10.07 -1.31
CA TYR A 101 -16.06 -10.99 -2.35
C TYR A 101 -14.57 -10.76 -2.70
N PHE A 102 -14.17 -9.51 -2.91
CA PHE A 102 -12.79 -9.21 -3.27
C PHE A 102 -11.81 -9.45 -2.13
N LYS A 103 -12.21 -9.20 -0.88
CA LYS A 103 -11.41 -9.56 0.30
C LYS A 103 -11.16 -11.07 0.38
N ALA A 104 -12.18 -11.88 0.16
CA ALA A 104 -12.02 -13.34 0.14
C ALA A 104 -11.08 -13.80 -0.99
N LYS A 105 -11.20 -13.21 -2.19
CA LYS A 105 -10.30 -13.49 -3.32
C LYS A 105 -8.85 -13.08 -3.02
N LYS A 106 -8.64 -11.91 -2.40
CA LYS A 106 -7.33 -11.44 -1.94
C LYS A 106 -6.66 -12.46 -1.02
N GLU A 107 -7.37 -12.95 -0.02
CA GLU A 107 -6.82 -13.92 0.93
C GLU A 107 -6.35 -15.22 0.26
N VAL A 108 -7.15 -15.75 -0.67
CA VAL A 108 -6.79 -16.95 -1.42
C VAL A 108 -5.56 -16.70 -2.29
N TRP A 109 -5.52 -15.59 -3.01
CA TRP A 109 -4.41 -15.24 -3.88
C TRP A 109 -3.11 -15.05 -3.10
N LEU A 110 -3.14 -14.26 -2.00
CA LEU A 110 -1.99 -14.04 -1.13
C LEU A 110 -1.46 -15.34 -0.52
N LYS A 111 -2.35 -16.27 -0.16
CA LYS A 111 -1.95 -17.59 0.34
C LYS A 111 -1.14 -18.38 -0.68
N ASN A 112 -1.48 -18.26 -1.96
CA ASN A 112 -0.78 -18.93 -3.04
C ASN A 112 0.53 -18.22 -3.45
N HIS A 113 0.66 -16.92 -3.10
CA HIS A 113 1.78 -16.06 -3.50
C HIS A 113 2.62 -15.53 -2.32
N LYS A 114 2.67 -16.26 -1.20
CA LYS A 114 3.32 -15.86 0.07
C LYS A 114 4.77 -15.36 -0.05
N ASN A 115 5.49 -15.81 -1.07
CA ASN A 115 6.91 -15.48 -1.25
C ASN A 115 7.15 -14.43 -2.35
N LEU A 116 6.07 -13.84 -2.89
CA LEU A 116 6.19 -12.84 -3.94
C LEU A 116 6.73 -11.53 -3.37
N LYS A 117 7.88 -11.10 -3.90
CA LYS A 117 8.57 -9.89 -3.46
C LYS A 117 9.15 -9.13 -4.64
N ILE A 118 9.25 -7.80 -4.50
CA ILE A 118 10.03 -6.93 -5.39
C ILE A 118 11.12 -6.27 -4.54
N TYR A 119 12.39 -6.49 -4.92
CA TYR A 119 13.57 -6.00 -4.20
C TYR A 119 13.60 -6.32 -2.69
N GLY A 120 12.97 -7.43 -2.29
CA GLY A 120 12.88 -7.88 -0.90
C GLY A 120 11.63 -7.39 -0.17
N PHE A 121 10.85 -6.48 -0.75
CA PHE A 121 9.58 -6.01 -0.19
C PHE A 121 8.44 -6.95 -0.59
N PRO A 122 7.64 -7.42 0.39
CA PRO A 122 6.48 -8.27 0.09
C PRO A 122 5.42 -7.48 -0.68
N ILE A 123 4.56 -8.20 -1.40
CA ILE A 123 3.44 -7.60 -2.13
C ILE A 123 2.20 -7.60 -1.24
N GLU A 124 1.57 -6.45 -1.14
CA GLU A 124 0.18 -6.32 -0.70
C GLU A 124 -0.67 -5.86 -1.89
N ILE A 125 -1.81 -6.51 -2.13
CA ILE A 125 -2.71 -6.16 -3.21
C ILE A 125 -4.14 -6.11 -2.69
N SER A 126 -4.91 -5.10 -3.10
CA SER A 126 -6.30 -4.94 -2.73
C SER A 126 -7.15 -4.40 -3.87
N VAL A 127 -8.44 -4.64 -3.78
CA VAL A 127 -9.44 -4.02 -4.66
C VAL A 127 -10.21 -3.00 -3.83
N GLU A 128 -10.37 -1.79 -4.37
CA GLU A 128 -11.07 -0.69 -3.71
C GLU A 128 -12.18 -0.13 -4.60
N ASP A 129 -13.25 0.39 -3.98
CA ASP A 129 -14.28 1.11 -4.72
C ASP A 129 -13.76 2.49 -5.15
N SER A 130 -13.73 2.72 -6.45
CA SER A 130 -13.33 4.00 -7.04
C SER A 130 -14.22 5.19 -6.61
N ASN A 131 -15.40 4.91 -6.06
CA ASN A 131 -16.31 5.95 -5.56
C ASN A 131 -16.01 6.35 -4.11
N GLU A 132 -15.18 5.59 -3.39
CA GLU A 132 -14.77 5.93 -2.04
C GLU A 132 -13.61 6.93 -2.02
N LYS A 133 -13.71 7.90 -1.10
CA LYS A 133 -12.64 8.88 -0.91
C LYS A 133 -11.55 8.29 -0.03
N ASN A 134 -10.39 8.07 -0.61
CA ASN A 134 -9.19 7.72 0.14
C ASN A 134 -8.25 8.95 0.17
N PRO A 135 -8.09 9.62 1.34
CA PRO A 135 -7.32 10.86 1.45
C PRO A 135 -5.80 10.66 1.47
N SER A 136 -5.30 9.45 1.29
CA SER A 136 -3.85 9.17 1.32
C SER A 136 -3.12 9.90 0.20
N SER A 137 -1.88 10.32 0.48
CA SER A 137 -0.93 10.82 -0.50
C SER A 137 -0.13 9.68 -1.15
N GLY A 138 0.66 10.02 -2.17
CA GLY A 138 1.51 9.04 -2.86
C GLY A 138 0.70 7.97 -3.58
N LYS A 139 -0.08 8.38 -4.59
CA LYS A 139 -0.82 7.49 -5.48
C LYS A 139 -0.32 7.64 -6.90
N TYR A 140 0.23 6.59 -7.45
CA TYR A 140 0.77 6.56 -8.80
C TYR A 140 -0.02 5.61 -9.69
N SER A 141 -0.65 6.13 -10.76
CA SER A 141 -1.32 5.31 -11.76
C SER A 141 -0.29 4.49 -12.55
N LEU A 142 -0.44 3.17 -12.50
CA LEU A 142 0.38 2.26 -13.28
C LEU A 142 -0.03 2.26 -14.77
N GLU A 143 -1.30 2.48 -15.07
CA GLU A 143 -1.79 2.53 -16.44
C GLU A 143 -1.34 3.82 -17.13
N ASP A 144 -1.58 4.97 -16.51
CA ASP A 144 -1.23 6.29 -17.05
C ASP A 144 0.25 6.66 -16.88
N ASN A 145 0.99 5.91 -16.07
CA ASN A 145 2.40 6.16 -15.73
C ASN A 145 2.66 7.58 -15.19
N LYS A 146 1.81 8.03 -14.27
CA LYS A 146 1.87 9.36 -13.65
C LYS A 146 1.34 9.37 -12.23
N TRP A 147 1.69 10.40 -11.48
CA TRP A 147 1.09 10.66 -10.17
C TRP A 147 -0.38 11.06 -10.33
N VAL A 148 -1.25 10.41 -9.57
CA VAL A 148 -2.65 10.82 -9.34
C VAL A 148 -2.69 11.78 -8.15
N VAL A 149 -1.94 11.44 -7.10
CA VAL A 149 -1.69 12.29 -5.94
C VAL A 149 -0.20 12.17 -5.61
N GLU A 150 0.52 13.27 -5.62
CA GLU A 150 1.93 13.27 -5.25
C GLU A 150 2.15 12.91 -3.77
N PRO A 151 3.32 12.38 -3.41
CA PRO A 151 3.67 12.17 -2.03
C PRO A 151 3.70 13.52 -1.28
N SER A 152 3.08 13.56 -0.12
CA SER A 152 3.12 14.76 0.72
C SER A 152 4.51 15.01 1.27
N ASP A 153 4.97 16.25 1.22
CA ASP A 153 6.18 16.66 1.92
C ASP A 153 5.93 16.60 3.44
N PHE A 154 6.71 15.79 4.12
CA PHE A 154 6.49 15.46 5.53
C PHE A 154 6.98 16.56 6.48
N GLN A 155 7.46 17.69 5.99
CA GLN A 155 7.94 18.79 6.84
C GLN A 155 6.85 19.36 7.76
N ASP A 156 5.57 19.20 7.38
CA ASP A 156 4.44 19.67 8.19
C ASP A 156 3.86 18.64 9.18
N ALA A 157 4.15 17.35 9.00
CA ALA A 157 3.72 16.32 9.93
C ALA A 157 4.77 16.14 11.04
N ARG A 158 4.81 17.05 11.99
CA ARG A 158 5.50 16.84 13.27
C ARG A 158 4.82 15.68 14.00
N LEU A 159 5.20 14.46 13.64
CA LEU A 159 4.81 13.27 14.37
C LEU A 159 5.25 13.47 15.82
N ASN A 160 4.29 13.68 16.72
CA ASN A 160 4.57 13.73 18.14
C ASN A 160 5.02 12.34 18.58
N ALA A 161 6.34 12.13 18.64
CA ALA A 161 6.95 10.85 18.99
C ALA A 161 6.40 10.29 20.31
N ARG A 162 5.97 11.14 21.22
CA ARG A 162 5.33 10.76 22.48
C ARG A 162 3.94 10.18 22.22
N TYR A 163 3.15 10.80 21.35
CA TYR A 163 1.81 10.29 21.00
C TYR A 163 1.88 8.91 20.33
N ILE A 164 2.84 8.72 19.42
CA ILE A 164 3.06 7.43 18.75
C ILE A 164 3.47 6.36 19.76
N LYS A 165 4.38 6.67 20.69
CA LYS A 165 4.79 5.75 21.76
C LYS A 165 3.63 5.36 22.66
N ASP A 166 2.84 6.34 23.09
CA ASP A 166 1.68 6.12 23.97
C ASP A 166 0.58 5.30 23.26
N TYR A 167 0.35 5.56 21.97
CA TYR A 167 -0.61 4.81 21.16
C TYR A 167 -0.13 3.37 20.90
N SER A 168 1.13 3.20 20.50
CA SER A 168 1.72 1.88 20.29
C SER A 168 1.72 1.05 21.56
N ALA A 169 2.02 1.64 22.71
CA ALA A 169 1.96 0.95 24.00
C ALA A 169 0.53 0.49 24.35
N LYS A 170 -0.49 1.30 24.05
CA LYS A 170 -1.90 0.91 24.24
C LYS A 170 -2.29 -0.26 23.33
N VAL A 171 -1.94 -0.20 22.04
CA VAL A 171 -2.25 -1.28 21.09
C VAL A 171 -1.55 -2.58 21.51
N MET A 172 -0.27 -2.53 21.91
CA MET A 172 0.45 -3.71 22.40
C MET A 172 -0.19 -4.30 23.65
N THR A 173 -0.64 -3.46 24.59
CA THR A 173 -1.34 -3.92 25.80
C THR A 173 -2.69 -4.59 25.46
N GLU A 174 -3.37 -4.14 24.40
CA GLU A 174 -4.62 -4.76 23.93
C GLU A 174 -4.36 -6.12 23.27
N ILE A 175 -3.29 -6.22 22.47
CA ILE A 175 -2.84 -7.48 21.85
C ILE A 175 -2.49 -8.51 22.94
N ASP A 176 -1.70 -8.13 23.94
CA ASP A 176 -1.33 -9.01 25.05
C ASP A 176 -2.55 -9.52 25.83
N LYS A 177 -3.60 -8.69 25.98
CA LYS A 177 -4.87 -9.13 26.63
C LYS A 177 -5.61 -10.17 25.80
N ILE A 178 -5.55 -10.07 24.47
CA ILE A 178 -6.19 -11.03 23.55
C ILE A 178 -5.45 -12.37 23.59
N ASP A 179 -4.11 -12.32 23.54
CA ASP A 179 -3.26 -13.53 23.62
C ASP A 179 -3.41 -14.32 24.93
N HIS A 180 -3.76 -13.65 26.02
CA HIS A 180 -4.01 -14.30 27.32
C HIS A 180 -5.44 -14.84 27.49
N GLN A 181 -6.32 -14.65 26.51
CA GLN A 181 -7.70 -15.16 26.51
C GLN A 181 -7.89 -16.41 25.62
N ILE A 182 -6.85 -16.84 24.92
CA ILE A 182 -6.79 -18.07 24.12
C ILE A 182 -6.01 -19.15 24.88
#